data_9d3ff1de3c2382b3c4dbe344b7ab48f8
#
_entry.id   9d3ff1de3c2382b3c4dbe344b7ab48f8
#
_cell.length_a   1.000
_cell.length_b   1.000
_cell.length_c   1.000
_cell.angle_alpha   90.00
_cell.angle_beta   90.00
_cell.angle_gamma   90.00
#
_symmetry.space_group_name_H-M   'P 1'
#
loop_
_entity.id
_entity.type
_entity.pdbx_description
1 polymer ?
#
loop_
_entity_poly.entity_id
_entity_poly.type
_entity_poly.pdbx_seq_one_letter_code
_entity_poly.pdbx_strand_id
1 'polypeptide(L)'
;NMFKENDITTYGIDNFANVTAKDITVTNLYVDFKVKITDRNERIKVGIPGRFSVYNSLAAICVAKKLGISPEVIKEALLEVRVPGRSELVDNKMELPIMIDYAHSPESLQNILQAVKSYTRGKVISVFGCGGDRDSGKRPIMGEISGRIADFTIITSDNPRTEDPQKIVDQIEEGIKKTKGNYKVVVDRVEAIKEAMKMATKRDLIVLAGKGHEPYQEINGKKYPYDERIIVKEIIG
;
A
#
# COMPACT_ATOMS: atom_id res chain seq x y z
N ASN A 1 15.60 25.65 18.19
CA ASN A 1 14.16 25.34 18.13
C ASN A 1 13.47 26.38 17.27
N MET A 2 12.98 25.96 16.08
CA MET A 2 12.32 26.83 15.10
C MET A 2 10.85 27.12 15.50
N PHE A 3 10.29 26.33 16.41
CA PHE A 3 8.90 26.44 16.89
C PHE A 3 8.85 26.65 18.40
N LYS A 4 7.89 27.43 18.91
CA LYS A 4 7.61 27.52 20.33
C LYS A 4 6.97 26.21 20.80
N GLU A 5 7.27 25.73 22.01
CA GLU A 5 6.74 24.47 22.56
C GLU A 5 5.20 24.39 22.52
N ASN A 6 4.50 25.51 22.68
CA ASN A 6 3.05 25.57 22.65
C ASN A 6 2.44 25.43 21.25
N ASP A 7 3.25 25.45 20.16
CA ASP A 7 2.79 25.30 18.79
C ASP A 7 2.95 23.87 18.26
N ILE A 8 3.51 22.99 19.09
CA ILE A 8 3.80 21.61 18.70
C ILE A 8 2.77 20.68 19.35
N THR A 9 2.07 19.91 18.53
CA THR A 9 1.22 18.79 18.96
C THR A 9 1.85 17.49 18.48
N THR A 10 2.23 16.62 19.39
CA THR A 10 2.79 15.30 19.08
C THR A 10 1.69 14.24 19.04
N TYR A 11 1.87 13.22 18.20
CA TYR A 11 0.98 12.07 18.15
C TYR A 11 1.78 10.77 17.99
N GLY A 12 1.22 9.66 18.42
CA GLY A 12 1.91 8.37 18.37
C GLY A 12 1.05 7.19 18.80
N ILE A 13 1.63 6.00 18.66
CA ILE A 13 1.04 4.74 19.08
C ILE A 13 1.83 4.16 20.26
N ASP A 14 3.12 3.99 20.08
CA ASP A 14 3.99 3.24 20.99
C ASP A 14 4.77 4.18 21.93
N ASN A 15 4.85 5.46 21.63
CA ASN A 15 5.56 6.46 22.39
C ASN A 15 4.59 7.42 23.10
N PHE A 16 5.07 8.05 24.18
CA PHE A 16 4.31 9.11 24.84
C PHE A 16 4.15 10.31 23.91
N ALA A 17 2.90 10.75 23.72
CA ALA A 17 2.55 11.87 22.84
C ALA A 17 1.29 12.58 23.35
N ASN A 18 1.05 13.82 22.87
CA ASN A 18 -0.16 14.59 23.22
C ASN A 18 -1.45 13.87 22.78
N VAL A 19 -1.39 13.18 21.63
CA VAL A 19 -2.50 12.38 21.10
C VAL A 19 -2.01 10.97 20.83
N THR A 20 -2.54 9.99 21.54
CA THR A 20 -2.07 8.59 21.48
C THR A 20 -3.23 7.66 21.13
N ALA A 21 -3.03 6.76 20.18
CA ALA A 21 -3.95 5.69 19.89
C ALA A 21 -3.71 4.48 20.81
N LYS A 22 -4.80 3.85 21.28
CA LYS A 22 -4.78 2.65 22.13
C LYS A 22 -5.80 1.63 21.60
N ASP A 23 -5.70 0.39 22.08
CA ASP A 23 -6.64 -0.70 21.77
C ASP A 23 -6.84 -0.86 20.24
N ILE A 24 -5.73 -0.92 19.51
CA ILE A 24 -5.72 -0.96 18.05
C ILE A 24 -6.06 -2.36 17.57
N THR A 25 -7.05 -2.46 16.68
CA THR A 25 -7.40 -3.67 15.94
C THR A 25 -7.20 -3.42 14.45
N VAL A 26 -6.46 -4.31 13.79
CA VAL A 26 -6.22 -4.25 12.34
C VAL A 26 -6.91 -5.43 11.68
N THR A 27 -7.70 -5.16 10.64
CA THR A 27 -8.36 -6.17 9.81
C THR A 27 -7.99 -5.96 8.34
N ASN A 28 -8.47 -6.83 7.48
CA ASN A 28 -8.32 -6.68 6.03
C ASN A 28 -9.17 -5.55 5.42
N LEU A 29 -10.13 -4.99 6.15
CA LEU A 29 -11.07 -3.97 5.67
C LEU A 29 -10.91 -2.62 6.34
N TYR A 30 -10.43 -2.59 7.58
CA TYR A 30 -10.36 -1.37 8.38
C TYR A 30 -9.34 -1.49 9.52
N VAL A 31 -8.98 -0.36 10.10
CA VAL A 31 -8.38 -0.28 11.43
C VAL A 31 -9.38 0.36 12.39
N ASP A 32 -9.29 -0.02 13.65
CA ASP A 32 -10.14 0.45 14.73
C ASP A 32 -9.26 0.72 15.96
N PHE A 33 -9.42 1.87 16.61
CA PHE A 33 -8.61 2.26 17.77
C PHE A 33 -9.32 3.26 18.67
N LYS A 34 -8.86 3.40 19.91
CA LYS A 34 -9.29 4.43 20.83
C LYS A 34 -8.33 5.61 20.84
N VAL A 35 -8.85 6.82 20.86
CA VAL A 35 -8.08 8.07 20.98
C VAL A 35 -8.84 9.12 21.77
N LYS A 36 -8.12 9.96 22.52
CA LYS A 36 -8.72 11.09 23.26
C LYS A 36 -8.82 12.29 22.32
N ILE A 37 -10.03 12.59 21.82
CA ILE A 37 -10.28 13.77 20.97
C ILE A 37 -10.63 15.00 21.81
N THR A 38 -11.55 14.86 22.72
CA THR A 38 -11.89 15.85 23.75
C THR A 38 -11.44 15.34 25.11
N ASP A 39 -12.21 15.50 26.16
CA ASP A 39 -11.98 14.89 27.46
C ASP A 39 -12.37 13.41 27.53
N ARG A 40 -13.03 12.89 26.48
CA ARG A 40 -13.47 11.50 26.40
C ARG A 40 -12.61 10.70 25.40
N ASN A 41 -12.48 9.40 25.68
CA ASN A 41 -11.92 8.45 24.73
C ASN A 41 -12.98 8.12 23.67
N GLU A 42 -12.65 8.39 22.43
CA GLU A 42 -13.46 8.08 21.26
C GLU A 42 -12.96 6.82 20.57
N ARG A 43 -13.87 5.98 20.11
CA ARG A 43 -13.55 4.86 19.23
C ARG A 43 -13.60 5.32 17.78
N ILE A 44 -12.51 5.15 17.06
CA ILE A 44 -12.34 5.57 15.67
C ILE A 44 -12.21 4.33 14.81
N LYS A 45 -13.00 4.24 13.75
CA LYS A 45 -12.87 3.23 12.70
C LYS A 45 -12.49 3.91 11.40
N VAL A 46 -11.46 3.41 10.72
CA VAL A 46 -10.93 3.97 9.47
C VAL A 46 -11.02 2.91 8.39
N GLY A 47 -11.67 3.22 7.28
CA GLY A 47 -11.91 2.30 6.17
C GLY A 47 -10.68 1.97 5.31
N ILE A 48 -9.47 2.27 5.79
CA ILE A 48 -8.20 1.94 5.15
C ILE A 48 -7.44 0.98 6.08
N PRO A 49 -7.18 -0.27 5.68
CA PRO A 49 -6.48 -1.25 6.52
C PRO A 49 -5.00 -0.89 6.70
N GLY A 50 -4.39 -1.45 7.75
CA GLY A 50 -2.97 -1.30 8.05
C GLY A 50 -2.66 -0.31 9.18
N ARG A 51 -1.64 -0.63 9.99
CA ARG A 51 -1.24 0.16 11.17
C ARG A 51 -0.82 1.60 10.83
N PHE A 52 -0.31 1.85 9.62
CA PHE A 52 0.02 3.19 9.12
C PHE A 52 -1.21 4.11 9.04
N SER A 53 -2.41 3.56 8.81
CA SER A 53 -3.65 4.34 8.78
C SER A 53 -3.98 4.94 10.15
N VAL A 54 -3.55 4.30 11.25
CA VAL A 54 -3.68 4.89 12.58
C VAL A 54 -2.84 6.15 12.70
N TYR A 55 -1.57 6.12 12.27
CA TYR A 55 -0.70 7.30 12.29
C TYR A 55 -1.25 8.45 11.43
N ASN A 56 -1.69 8.13 10.20
CA ASN A 56 -2.29 9.12 9.30
C ASN A 56 -3.56 9.75 9.90
N SER A 57 -4.40 8.91 10.53
CA SER A 57 -5.60 9.40 11.20
C SER A 57 -5.30 10.25 12.42
N LEU A 58 -4.28 9.90 13.22
CA LEU A 58 -3.86 10.72 14.36
C LEU A 58 -3.39 12.11 13.91
N ALA A 59 -2.65 12.19 12.80
CA ALA A 59 -2.26 13.48 12.22
C ALA A 59 -3.50 14.31 11.83
N ALA A 60 -4.46 13.71 11.11
CA ALA A 60 -5.71 14.35 10.72
C ALA A 60 -6.54 14.80 11.95
N ILE A 61 -6.64 13.94 12.96
CA ILE A 61 -7.33 14.24 14.22
C ILE A 61 -6.69 15.43 14.92
N CYS A 62 -5.36 15.54 14.98
CA CYS A 62 -4.66 16.67 15.60
C CYS A 62 -5.03 17.98 14.91
N VAL A 63 -5.05 18.01 13.57
CA VAL A 63 -5.45 19.18 12.80
C VAL A 63 -6.93 19.51 13.01
N ALA A 64 -7.80 18.53 12.92
CA ALA A 64 -9.25 18.70 13.09
C ALA A 64 -9.60 19.24 14.49
N LYS A 65 -8.94 18.72 15.54
CA LYS A 65 -9.07 19.27 16.91
C LYS A 65 -8.67 20.75 16.99
N LYS A 66 -7.55 21.10 16.38
CA LYS A 66 -7.06 22.50 16.37
C LYS A 66 -8.05 23.43 15.66
N LEU A 67 -8.77 22.94 14.66
CA LEU A 67 -9.82 23.65 13.92
C LEU A 67 -11.19 23.64 14.61
N GLY A 68 -11.34 22.97 15.75
CA GLY A 68 -12.61 22.89 16.50
C GLY A 68 -13.65 21.97 15.85
N ILE A 69 -13.26 21.03 14.99
CA ILE A 69 -14.16 20.06 14.36
C ILE A 69 -14.67 19.06 15.41
N SER A 70 -15.97 18.79 15.41
CA SER A 70 -16.57 17.89 16.41
C SER A 70 -16.09 16.42 16.24
N PRO A 71 -16.05 15.65 17.32
CA PRO A 71 -15.69 14.23 17.27
C PRO A 71 -16.57 13.40 16.33
N GLU A 72 -17.86 13.71 16.21
CA GLU A 72 -18.81 13.02 15.35
C GLU A 72 -18.41 13.17 13.87
N VAL A 73 -18.13 14.39 13.44
CA VAL A 73 -17.68 14.69 12.06
C VAL A 73 -16.34 14.01 11.77
N ILE A 74 -15.40 14.03 12.74
CA ILE A 74 -14.12 13.35 12.59
C ILE A 74 -14.32 11.83 12.38
N LYS A 75 -15.19 11.20 13.18
CA LYS A 75 -15.48 9.76 13.07
C LYS A 75 -16.10 9.41 11.73
N GLU A 76 -17.08 10.15 11.28
CA GLU A 76 -17.77 9.95 10.01
C GLU A 76 -16.78 10.07 8.84
N ALA A 77 -16.03 11.17 8.79
CA ALA A 77 -15.04 11.41 7.75
C ALA A 77 -13.96 10.31 7.68
N LEU A 78 -13.45 9.85 8.83
CA LEU A 78 -12.43 8.80 8.88
C LEU A 78 -12.99 7.42 8.51
N LEU A 79 -14.28 7.15 8.77
CA LEU A 79 -14.92 5.92 8.35
C LEU A 79 -15.10 5.85 6.83
N GLU A 80 -15.45 6.98 6.22
CA GLU A 80 -15.76 7.08 4.80
C GLU A 80 -14.54 7.34 3.91
N VAL A 81 -13.44 7.80 4.51
CA VAL A 81 -12.24 8.16 3.74
C VAL A 81 -11.77 7.00 2.86
N ARG A 82 -11.54 7.31 1.59
CA ARG A 82 -10.87 6.46 0.61
C ARG A 82 -9.84 7.29 -0.12
N VAL A 83 -8.67 6.73 -0.30
CA VAL A 83 -7.57 7.39 -1.02
C VAL A 83 -7.25 6.55 -2.25
N PRO A 84 -7.61 7.00 -3.46
CA PRO A 84 -7.34 6.23 -4.67
C PRO A 84 -5.87 5.79 -4.76
N GLY A 85 -5.64 4.51 -5.04
CA GLY A 85 -4.31 3.93 -5.17
C GLY A 85 -3.50 3.81 -3.87
N ARG A 86 -4.15 3.90 -2.70
CA ARG A 86 -3.53 3.70 -1.39
C ARG A 86 -4.29 2.65 -0.61
N SER A 87 -3.73 1.45 -0.49
CA SER A 87 -4.39 0.28 0.10
C SER A 87 -5.83 0.10 -0.38
N GLU A 88 -6.06 0.43 -1.65
CA GLU A 88 -7.36 0.41 -2.29
C GLU A 88 -7.73 -1.03 -2.66
N LEU A 89 -8.79 -1.56 -2.04
CA LEU A 89 -9.33 -2.85 -2.43
C LEU A 89 -10.18 -2.72 -3.70
N VAL A 90 -9.87 -3.54 -4.70
CA VAL A 90 -10.61 -3.57 -5.96
C VAL A 90 -11.82 -4.48 -5.81
N ASP A 91 -13.01 -3.91 -5.96
CA ASP A 91 -14.23 -4.70 -6.04
C ASP A 91 -14.26 -5.49 -7.35
N ASN A 92 -14.44 -6.80 -7.24
CA ASN A 92 -14.42 -7.70 -8.37
C ASN A 92 -15.37 -8.90 -8.18
N LYS A 93 -15.96 -9.39 -9.28
CA LYS A 93 -16.96 -10.48 -9.28
C LYS A 93 -16.39 -11.84 -8.79
N MET A 94 -15.09 -12.05 -8.82
CA MET A 94 -14.45 -13.27 -8.32
C MET A 94 -14.28 -13.28 -6.82
N GLU A 95 -14.54 -12.16 -6.14
CA GLU A 95 -14.30 -11.96 -4.72
C GLU A 95 -12.84 -12.27 -4.32
N LEU A 96 -11.90 -12.09 -5.24
CA LEU A 96 -10.47 -12.18 -4.94
C LEU A 96 -10.03 -10.91 -4.22
N PRO A 97 -9.37 -11.03 -3.06
CA PRO A 97 -8.79 -9.87 -2.41
C PRO A 97 -7.62 -9.32 -3.25
N ILE A 98 -7.86 -8.19 -3.95
CA ILE A 98 -6.86 -7.49 -4.75
C ILE A 98 -6.73 -6.08 -4.21
N MET A 99 -5.51 -5.69 -3.84
CA MET A 99 -5.19 -4.37 -3.29
C MET A 99 -4.26 -3.63 -4.23
N ILE A 100 -4.61 -2.39 -4.57
CA ILE A 100 -3.74 -1.47 -5.30
C ILE A 100 -3.08 -0.53 -4.31
N ASP A 101 -1.76 -0.35 -4.42
CA ASP A 101 -1.01 0.59 -3.59
C ASP A 101 0.09 1.33 -4.37
N TYR A 102 0.38 2.56 -3.98
CA TYR A 102 1.42 3.40 -4.58
C TYR A 102 2.83 3.12 -4.04
N ALA A 103 3.03 2.04 -3.33
CA ALA A 103 4.32 1.66 -2.75
C ALA A 103 5.37 1.42 -3.85
N HIS A 104 6.25 2.39 -4.06
CA HIS A 104 7.29 2.42 -5.10
C HIS A 104 8.71 2.67 -4.55
N SER A 105 8.88 2.63 -3.24
CA SER A 105 10.16 2.70 -2.54
C SER A 105 10.37 1.46 -1.66
N PRO A 106 11.62 1.14 -1.27
CA PRO A 106 11.89 0.03 -0.37
C PRO A 106 11.07 0.06 0.91
N GLU A 107 11.05 1.20 1.60
CA GLU A 107 10.32 1.37 2.85
C GLU A 107 8.80 1.20 2.66
N SER A 108 8.22 1.83 1.62
CA SER A 108 6.78 1.73 1.39
C SER A 108 6.36 0.30 1.00
N LEU A 109 7.17 -0.40 0.20
CA LEU A 109 6.91 -1.80 -0.15
C LEU A 109 7.00 -2.71 1.08
N GLN A 110 8.01 -2.51 1.93
CA GLN A 110 8.15 -3.24 3.18
C GLN A 110 6.93 -3.03 4.08
N ASN A 111 6.54 -1.77 4.28
CA ASN A 111 5.43 -1.41 5.15
C ASN A 111 4.11 -2.02 4.69
N ILE A 112 3.78 -1.93 3.38
CA ILE A 112 2.52 -2.50 2.88
C ILE A 112 2.54 -4.03 2.97
N LEU A 113 3.62 -4.70 2.58
CA LEU A 113 3.71 -6.16 2.63
C LEU A 113 3.65 -6.68 4.08
N GLN A 114 4.32 -6.05 5.03
CA GLN A 114 4.22 -6.39 6.45
C GLN A 114 2.79 -6.17 6.99
N ALA A 115 2.18 -5.05 6.63
CA ALA A 115 0.82 -4.75 7.05
C ALA A 115 -0.16 -5.82 6.57
N VAL A 116 -0.16 -6.13 5.27
CA VAL A 116 -1.09 -7.12 4.71
C VAL A 116 -0.81 -8.53 5.22
N LYS A 117 0.47 -8.89 5.45
CA LYS A 117 0.88 -10.18 6.00
C LYS A 117 0.31 -10.42 7.39
N SER A 118 0.14 -9.35 8.19
CA SER A 118 -0.36 -9.46 9.58
C SER A 118 -1.82 -9.91 9.69
N TYR A 119 -2.64 -9.72 8.64
CA TYR A 119 -4.07 -10.05 8.67
C TYR A 119 -4.52 -11.01 7.54
N THR A 120 -3.68 -11.29 6.56
CA THR A 120 -4.02 -12.22 5.47
C THR A 120 -4.01 -13.66 5.97
N ARG A 121 -5.10 -14.40 5.73
CA ARG A 121 -5.25 -15.79 6.15
C ARG A 121 -4.59 -16.80 5.21
N GLY A 122 -4.43 -16.43 3.95
CA GLY A 122 -3.78 -17.19 2.90
C GLY A 122 -2.41 -16.63 2.55
N LYS A 123 -2.04 -16.72 1.26
CA LYS A 123 -0.78 -16.20 0.73
C LYS A 123 -0.89 -14.71 0.43
N VAL A 124 0.20 -13.99 0.63
CA VAL A 124 0.40 -12.63 0.09
C VAL A 124 1.16 -12.77 -1.23
N ILE A 125 0.55 -12.36 -2.34
CA ILE A 125 1.13 -12.36 -3.67
C ILE A 125 1.47 -10.91 -4.03
N SER A 126 2.76 -10.59 -4.12
CA SER A 126 3.26 -9.25 -4.46
C SER A 126 3.47 -9.15 -5.96
N VAL A 127 2.85 -8.18 -6.62
CA VAL A 127 3.07 -7.83 -8.04
C VAL A 127 3.63 -6.44 -8.10
N PHE A 128 4.90 -6.28 -8.48
CA PHE A 128 5.51 -4.96 -8.54
C PHE A 128 6.63 -4.85 -9.57
N GLY A 129 6.94 -3.63 -9.94
CA GLY A 129 8.07 -3.23 -10.76
C GLY A 129 8.68 -1.94 -10.23
N CYS A 130 9.69 -1.46 -10.96
CA CYS A 130 10.32 -0.18 -10.67
C CYS A 130 10.28 0.74 -11.88
N GLY A 131 10.21 2.06 -11.65
CA GLY A 131 10.30 3.04 -12.71
C GLY A 131 11.71 3.14 -13.30
N GLY A 132 11.76 3.32 -14.63
CA GLY A 132 12.97 3.73 -15.33
C GLY A 132 13.28 5.20 -15.13
N ASP A 133 14.51 5.61 -15.48
CA ASP A 133 15.03 6.99 -15.32
C ASP A 133 14.88 7.50 -13.88
N ARG A 134 15.05 6.61 -12.91
CA ARG A 134 14.97 6.84 -11.46
C ARG A 134 16.11 6.09 -10.77
N ASP A 135 16.19 6.25 -9.45
CA ASP A 135 17.17 5.54 -8.62
C ASP A 135 17.12 4.02 -8.88
N SER A 136 18.17 3.51 -9.51
CA SER A 136 18.32 2.07 -9.79
C SER A 136 18.76 1.28 -8.55
N GLY A 137 19.42 1.93 -7.59
CA GLY A 137 19.91 1.29 -6.38
C GLY A 137 18.78 0.68 -5.51
N LYS A 138 17.57 1.21 -5.60
CA LYS A 138 16.43 0.65 -4.89
C LYS A 138 15.90 -0.67 -5.46
N ARG A 139 16.19 -0.98 -6.73
CA ARG A 139 15.61 -2.14 -7.46
C ARG A 139 15.94 -3.47 -6.77
N PRO A 140 17.22 -3.82 -6.54
CA PRO A 140 17.55 -5.07 -5.84
C PRO A 140 17.06 -5.06 -4.38
N ILE A 141 17.03 -3.90 -3.70
CA ILE A 141 16.54 -3.81 -2.34
C ILE A 141 15.05 -4.16 -2.28
N MET A 142 14.24 -3.65 -3.22
CA MET A 142 12.81 -3.98 -3.30
C MET A 142 12.58 -5.45 -3.64
N GLY A 143 13.41 -6.03 -4.52
CA GLY A 143 13.38 -7.47 -4.81
C GLY A 143 13.64 -8.32 -3.56
N GLU A 144 14.67 -7.98 -2.79
CA GLU A 144 14.99 -8.66 -1.54
C GLU A 144 13.87 -8.51 -0.49
N ILE A 145 13.30 -7.34 -0.32
CA ILE A 145 12.18 -7.08 0.60
C ILE A 145 10.98 -7.96 0.24
N SER A 146 10.58 -7.95 -1.04
CA SER A 146 9.43 -8.76 -1.48
C SER A 146 9.68 -10.24 -1.28
N GLY A 147 10.85 -10.74 -1.64
CA GLY A 147 11.22 -12.15 -1.47
C GLY A 147 11.33 -12.62 -0.02
N ARG A 148 11.55 -11.70 0.94
CA ARG A 148 11.56 -12.02 2.38
C ARG A 148 10.19 -12.03 3.02
N ILE A 149 9.23 -11.22 2.51
CA ILE A 149 7.96 -10.96 3.19
C ILE A 149 6.79 -11.64 2.48
N ALA A 150 6.71 -11.52 1.14
CA ALA A 150 5.62 -12.12 0.38
C ALA A 150 5.78 -13.65 0.28
N ASP A 151 4.67 -14.37 0.14
CA ASP A 151 4.70 -15.81 -0.10
C ASP A 151 5.02 -16.15 -1.56
N PHE A 152 4.67 -15.22 -2.46
CA PHE A 152 5.01 -15.28 -3.87
C PHE A 152 5.18 -13.87 -4.44
N THR A 153 6.16 -13.67 -5.31
CA THR A 153 6.41 -12.39 -5.96
C THR A 153 6.33 -12.54 -7.48
N ILE A 154 5.60 -11.65 -8.15
CA ILE A 154 5.67 -11.48 -9.60
C ILE A 154 6.40 -10.17 -9.87
N ILE A 155 7.59 -10.26 -10.46
CA ILE A 155 8.37 -9.11 -10.88
C ILE A 155 7.92 -8.71 -12.27
N THR A 156 7.58 -7.44 -12.47
CA THR A 156 7.02 -6.94 -13.71
C THR A 156 7.47 -5.52 -14.04
N SER A 157 7.04 -4.98 -15.18
CA SER A 157 7.27 -3.59 -15.55
C SER A 157 6.37 -2.63 -14.75
N ASP A 158 6.86 -1.42 -14.54
CA ASP A 158 6.09 -0.26 -14.06
C ASP A 158 6.02 0.79 -15.18
N ASN A 159 6.66 1.95 -15.03
CA ASN A 159 6.90 2.95 -16.07
C ASN A 159 8.36 2.82 -16.52
N PRO A 160 8.70 2.04 -17.55
CA PRO A 160 10.09 1.87 -17.96
C PRO A 160 10.71 3.14 -18.53
N ARG A 161 9.92 4.11 -18.95
CA ARG A 161 10.33 5.37 -19.58
C ARG A 161 11.29 5.11 -20.75
N THR A 162 12.53 5.57 -20.67
CA THR A 162 13.52 5.36 -21.75
C THR A 162 14.36 4.10 -21.57
N GLU A 163 14.29 3.45 -20.40
CA GLU A 163 15.04 2.23 -20.13
C GLU A 163 14.35 0.98 -20.71
N ASP A 164 15.16 -0.03 -21.01
CA ASP A 164 14.66 -1.37 -21.34
C ASP A 164 13.97 -1.99 -20.11
N PRO A 165 12.67 -2.33 -20.20
CA PRO A 165 11.95 -2.91 -19.06
C PRO A 165 12.56 -4.24 -18.58
N GLN A 166 13.18 -5.04 -19.46
CA GLN A 166 13.85 -6.27 -19.07
C GLN A 166 15.04 -5.98 -18.14
N LYS A 167 15.85 -4.97 -18.44
CA LYS A 167 17.00 -4.60 -17.58
C LYS A 167 16.57 -4.16 -16.19
N ILE A 168 15.44 -3.46 -16.10
CA ILE A 168 14.87 -3.05 -14.80
C ILE A 168 14.47 -4.28 -13.98
N VAL A 169 13.77 -5.20 -14.62
CA VAL A 169 13.32 -6.46 -14.02
C VAL A 169 14.48 -7.33 -13.57
N ASP A 170 15.53 -7.45 -14.39
CA ASP A 170 16.75 -8.20 -14.07
C ASP A 170 17.42 -7.66 -12.79
N GLN A 171 17.49 -6.34 -12.61
CA GLN A 171 18.03 -5.73 -11.40
C GLN A 171 17.17 -5.99 -10.14
N ILE A 172 15.84 -6.07 -10.28
CA ILE A 172 14.97 -6.47 -9.19
C ILE A 172 15.20 -7.95 -8.85
N GLU A 173 15.36 -8.77 -9.88
CA GLU A 173 15.60 -10.22 -9.75
C GLU A 173 16.92 -10.53 -9.04
N GLU A 174 17.98 -9.73 -9.25
CA GLU A 174 19.24 -9.84 -8.48
C GLU A 174 19.00 -9.76 -6.96
N GLY A 175 18.05 -8.95 -6.53
CA GLY A 175 17.73 -8.80 -5.13
C GLY A 175 16.95 -10.02 -4.58
N ILE A 176 15.92 -10.47 -5.27
CA ILE A 176 15.08 -11.57 -4.79
C ILE A 176 15.85 -12.90 -4.76
N LYS A 177 16.79 -13.09 -5.67
CA LYS A 177 17.72 -14.24 -5.69
C LYS A 177 18.56 -14.40 -4.42
N LYS A 178 18.74 -13.33 -3.64
CA LYS A 178 19.41 -13.37 -2.33
C LYS A 178 18.53 -13.96 -1.22
N THR A 179 17.29 -14.26 -1.53
CA THR A 179 16.29 -14.79 -0.59
C THR A 179 15.90 -16.22 -0.95
N LYS A 180 15.06 -16.82 -0.10
CA LYS A 180 14.40 -18.11 -0.41
C LYS A 180 12.97 -17.90 -0.94
N GLY A 181 12.60 -16.67 -1.29
CA GLY A 181 11.25 -16.33 -1.75
C GLY A 181 10.93 -16.93 -3.10
N ASN A 182 9.71 -17.42 -3.25
CA ASN A 182 9.21 -17.88 -4.54
C ASN A 182 8.85 -16.69 -5.42
N TYR A 183 9.26 -16.74 -6.68
CA TYR A 183 8.96 -15.67 -7.61
C TYR A 183 8.82 -16.12 -9.06
N LYS A 184 8.24 -15.27 -9.88
CA LYS A 184 8.18 -15.38 -11.34
C LYS A 184 8.46 -14.00 -11.95
N VAL A 185 9.11 -13.98 -13.09
CA VAL A 185 9.28 -12.77 -13.91
C VAL A 185 8.26 -12.80 -15.02
N VAL A 186 7.47 -11.73 -15.13
CA VAL A 186 6.49 -11.51 -16.21
C VAL A 186 6.55 -10.01 -16.57
N VAL A 187 7.28 -9.65 -17.62
CA VAL A 187 7.57 -8.24 -17.94
C VAL A 187 6.31 -7.46 -18.26
N ASP A 188 5.38 -8.05 -19.04
CA ASP A 188 4.08 -7.43 -19.30
C ASP A 188 3.25 -7.41 -18.02
N ARG A 189 2.87 -6.19 -17.57
CA ARG A 189 2.18 -6.02 -16.31
C ARG A 189 0.74 -6.52 -16.32
N VAL A 190 0.06 -6.49 -17.48
CA VAL A 190 -1.29 -7.04 -17.60
C VAL A 190 -1.24 -8.56 -17.45
N GLU A 191 -0.28 -9.21 -18.12
CA GLU A 191 -0.07 -10.66 -17.99
C GLU A 191 0.38 -11.02 -16.56
N ALA A 192 1.19 -10.18 -15.90
CA ALA A 192 1.58 -10.37 -14.49
C ALA A 192 0.34 -10.39 -13.56
N ILE A 193 -0.59 -9.46 -13.76
CA ILE A 193 -1.86 -9.42 -13.00
C ILE A 193 -2.69 -10.67 -13.28
N LYS A 194 -2.83 -11.09 -14.55
CA LYS A 194 -3.54 -12.33 -14.91
C LYS A 194 -2.95 -13.55 -14.24
N GLU A 195 -1.62 -13.67 -14.24
CA GLU A 195 -0.92 -14.77 -13.56
C GLU A 195 -1.17 -14.78 -12.05
N ALA A 196 -1.10 -13.60 -11.39
CA ALA A 196 -1.41 -13.47 -9.97
C ALA A 196 -2.85 -13.93 -9.67
N MET A 197 -3.81 -13.50 -10.50
CA MET A 197 -5.23 -13.85 -10.33
C MET A 197 -5.50 -15.34 -10.56
N LYS A 198 -4.80 -15.98 -11.52
CA LYS A 198 -4.94 -17.43 -11.77
C LYS A 198 -4.46 -18.29 -10.61
N MET A 199 -3.44 -17.85 -9.88
CA MET A 199 -2.85 -18.62 -8.77
C MET A 199 -3.47 -18.32 -7.42
N ALA A 200 -4.21 -17.22 -7.28
CA ALA A 200 -4.80 -16.78 -6.03
C ALA A 200 -6.12 -17.49 -5.73
N THR A 201 -6.38 -17.68 -4.45
CA THR A 201 -7.67 -18.11 -3.90
C THR A 201 -8.33 -16.99 -3.11
N LYS A 202 -9.60 -17.10 -2.75
CA LYS A 202 -10.33 -16.12 -1.92
C LYS A 202 -9.72 -15.90 -0.52
N ARG A 203 -8.76 -16.71 -0.09
CA ARG A 203 -8.04 -16.55 1.19
C ARG A 203 -6.74 -15.77 1.04
N ASP A 204 -6.23 -15.66 -0.18
CA ASP A 204 -5.00 -14.97 -0.52
C ASP A 204 -5.25 -13.49 -0.73
N LEU A 205 -4.19 -12.69 -0.72
CA LEU A 205 -4.26 -11.26 -1.05
C LEU A 205 -3.22 -10.95 -2.12
N ILE A 206 -3.67 -10.40 -3.24
CA ILE A 206 -2.80 -9.87 -4.30
C ILE A 206 -2.54 -8.40 -3.99
N VAL A 207 -1.27 -7.99 -3.95
CA VAL A 207 -0.85 -6.60 -3.78
C VAL A 207 -0.24 -6.11 -5.10
N LEU A 208 -0.95 -5.22 -5.81
CA LEU A 208 -0.47 -4.53 -7.00
C LEU A 208 0.22 -3.25 -6.53
N ALA A 209 1.56 -3.28 -6.42
CA ALA A 209 2.34 -2.18 -5.88
C ALA A 209 3.06 -1.37 -6.97
N GLY A 210 3.19 -0.07 -6.73
CA GLY A 210 3.94 0.89 -7.56
C GLY A 210 3.08 1.94 -8.22
N LYS A 211 2.07 1.55 -8.98
CA LYS A 211 1.27 2.47 -9.79
C LYS A 211 0.20 3.23 -9.01
N GLY A 212 -0.43 2.59 -8.05
CA GLY A 212 -1.47 3.25 -7.26
C GLY A 212 -2.58 3.83 -8.13
N HIS A 213 -2.75 5.16 -8.08
CA HIS A 213 -3.78 5.89 -8.83
C HIS A 213 -3.38 6.30 -10.24
N GLU A 214 -2.18 5.98 -10.70
CA GLU A 214 -1.71 6.38 -12.05
C GLU A 214 -2.53 5.71 -13.16
N PRO A 215 -3.23 6.50 -14.02
CA PRO A 215 -4.06 5.95 -15.09
C PRO A 215 -3.28 5.75 -16.41
N TYR A 216 -1.95 5.59 -16.33
CA TYR A 216 -1.10 5.44 -17.51
C TYR A 216 0.13 4.59 -17.24
N GLN A 217 0.74 4.06 -18.28
CA GLN A 217 2.08 3.53 -18.33
C GLN A 217 2.93 4.39 -19.28
N GLU A 218 4.12 4.82 -18.82
CA GLU A 218 5.03 5.65 -19.62
C GLU A 218 6.13 4.81 -20.24
N ILE A 219 6.17 4.78 -21.60
CA ILE A 219 7.14 4.03 -22.40
C ILE A 219 7.69 4.94 -23.48
N ASN A 220 9.01 5.13 -23.54
CA ASN A 220 9.72 5.97 -24.52
C ASN A 220 9.10 7.38 -24.63
N GLY A 221 8.82 8.02 -23.49
CA GLY A 221 8.27 9.36 -23.39
C GLY A 221 6.80 9.48 -23.79
N LYS A 222 6.12 8.38 -24.10
CA LYS A 222 4.68 8.36 -24.38
C LYS A 222 3.91 7.72 -23.23
N LYS A 223 2.76 8.32 -22.88
CA LYS A 223 1.83 7.77 -21.90
C LYS A 223 0.74 6.99 -22.60
N TYR A 224 0.61 5.74 -22.22
CA TYR A 224 -0.44 4.83 -22.68
C TYR A 224 -1.49 4.67 -21.59
N PRO A 225 -2.78 4.67 -21.90
CA PRO A 225 -3.83 4.40 -20.91
C PRO A 225 -3.58 3.10 -20.18
N TYR A 226 -3.57 3.14 -18.86
CA TYR A 226 -3.31 1.99 -18.02
C TYR A 226 -3.87 2.26 -16.61
N ASP A 227 -4.96 1.59 -16.24
CA ASP A 227 -5.56 1.70 -14.92
C ASP A 227 -5.80 0.29 -14.37
N GLU A 228 -5.14 -0.07 -13.29
CA GLU A 228 -5.22 -1.41 -12.70
C GLU A 228 -6.63 -1.78 -12.26
N ARG A 229 -7.46 -0.81 -11.87
CA ARG A 229 -8.87 -1.04 -11.53
C ARG A 229 -9.68 -1.51 -12.73
N ILE A 230 -9.42 -0.91 -13.89
CA ILE A 230 -10.08 -1.28 -15.17
C ILE A 230 -9.55 -2.63 -15.61
N ILE A 231 -8.23 -2.82 -15.62
CA ILE A 231 -7.57 -4.06 -16.07
C ILE A 231 -8.06 -5.26 -15.25
N VAL A 232 -8.12 -5.15 -13.93
CA VAL A 232 -8.65 -6.24 -13.07
C VAL A 232 -10.08 -6.59 -13.45
N LYS A 233 -10.94 -5.59 -13.71
CA LYS A 233 -12.33 -5.82 -14.11
C LYS A 233 -12.43 -6.47 -15.49
N GLU A 234 -11.62 -6.04 -16.45
CA GLU A 234 -11.58 -6.61 -17.82
C GLU A 234 -11.08 -8.06 -17.85
N ILE A 235 -10.14 -8.43 -16.98
CA ILE A 235 -9.64 -9.81 -16.88
C ILE A 235 -10.75 -10.76 -16.41
N ILE A 236 -11.70 -10.26 -15.65
CA ILE A 236 -12.78 -11.06 -15.03
C ILE A 236 -13.99 -11.18 -15.98
N GLY A 237 -14.21 -10.23 -16.87
CA GLY A 237 -15.32 -10.15 -17.81
C GLY A 237 -16.57 -9.50 -17.22
#